data_913de805d312c79e1e23aacf3bc70932
#
_entry.id   913de805d312c79e1e23aacf3bc70932
#
_cell.length_a   1.000
_cell.length_b   1.000
_cell.length_c   1.000
_cell.angle_alpha   90.00
_cell.angle_beta   90.00
_cell.angle_gamma   90.00
#
_symmetry.space_group_name_H-M   'P 1'
#
loop_
_entity.id
_entity.type
_entity.pdbx_description
1 polymer ?
#
loop_
_entity_poly.entity_id
_entity_poly.type
_entity_poly.pdbx_seq_one_letter_code
_entity_poly.pdbx_strand_id
1 'polypeptide(L)'
;MMFKEVTLIGTPYERGLQYGQTCKEEIAISVRNYQALFALRKNLTWEQALQLSRRYLPAIRALDEAYIDEMQGIADGAGITFDEVLAINARTELLHTGLSSDDLVQECTAFATMAPATKDDVVLAGQTWDFTLLQRQAVVIVRIPGDGVRPDLLFFPEAGMIGGKGMNSAGLSLTLNALRTKEHGDGLPVHLRMRRILECTTLNQAYEQAVRGAMPSAANLMMTHKDGVALDVELDPSGIDVLLPQRGVLVHTNHFLGPKNLLTHDHAGSGSTYIRLQRAQQLFCDKQALTVEHAQAAFRDHKGYPTSICAHPTNPANPVTVAQNATNFGLVMDLTHLEAWLAWGNPCENPFVKITV
;
A
#
# COMPACT_ATOMS: atom_id res chain seq x y z
N MET A 1 -16.92 0.14 -14.46
CA MET A 1 -16.95 -0.95 -13.46
C MET A 1 -16.61 -0.32 -12.12
N MET A 2 -17.31 -0.64 -11.04
CA MET A 2 -17.10 -0.03 -9.73
C MET A 2 -16.29 -1.00 -8.88
N PHE A 3 -15.42 -0.52 -7.97
CA PHE A 3 -14.76 -1.39 -7.00
C PHE A 3 -15.78 -2.17 -6.18
N LYS A 4 -15.49 -3.42 -5.88
CA LYS A 4 -16.27 -4.19 -4.92
C LYS A 4 -16.01 -3.66 -3.52
N GLU A 5 -17.06 -3.37 -2.79
CA GLU A 5 -17.00 -2.88 -1.41
C GLU A 5 -17.58 -3.95 -0.48
N VAL A 6 -16.92 -4.15 0.66
CA VAL A 6 -17.34 -5.09 1.69
C VAL A 6 -17.20 -4.48 3.07
N THR A 7 -18.25 -4.64 3.90
CA THR A 7 -18.24 -4.29 5.32
C THR A 7 -18.13 -5.57 6.13
N LEU A 8 -17.10 -5.68 6.95
CA LEU A 8 -16.76 -6.88 7.73
C LEU A 8 -17.08 -6.66 9.21
N ILE A 9 -17.97 -7.48 9.77
CA ILE A 9 -18.44 -7.37 11.15
C ILE A 9 -18.26 -8.68 11.93
N GLY A 10 -18.20 -8.59 13.24
CA GLY A 10 -18.08 -9.76 14.13
C GLY A 10 -16.66 -10.06 14.56
N THR A 11 -16.40 -11.29 14.97
CA THR A 11 -15.10 -11.81 15.36
C THR A 11 -14.12 -11.80 14.18
N PRO A 12 -12.80 -11.89 14.42
CA PRO A 12 -11.81 -11.97 13.35
C PRO A 12 -12.12 -13.06 12.32
N TYR A 13 -12.45 -14.27 12.77
CA TYR A 13 -12.82 -15.36 11.87
C TYR A 13 -14.08 -15.07 11.05
N GLU A 14 -15.15 -14.52 11.68
CA GLU A 14 -16.38 -14.16 10.99
C GLU A 14 -16.16 -13.08 9.93
N ARG A 15 -15.33 -12.06 10.23
CA ARG A 15 -14.91 -11.05 9.25
C ARG A 15 -14.19 -11.68 8.06
N GLY A 16 -13.24 -12.57 8.36
CA GLY A 16 -12.52 -13.32 7.33
C GLY A 16 -13.46 -14.15 6.46
N LEU A 17 -14.40 -14.87 7.06
CA LEU A 17 -15.38 -15.69 6.36
C LEU A 17 -16.27 -14.84 5.41
N GLN A 18 -16.77 -13.70 5.89
CA GLN A 18 -17.55 -12.75 5.10
C GLN A 18 -16.71 -12.21 3.92
N TYR A 19 -15.45 -11.86 4.18
CA TYR A 19 -14.54 -11.37 3.15
C TYR A 19 -14.29 -12.42 2.08
N GLY A 20 -13.94 -13.65 2.50
CA GLY A 20 -13.70 -14.77 1.58
C GLY A 20 -14.90 -15.08 0.71
N GLN A 21 -16.11 -15.14 1.30
CA GLN A 21 -17.36 -15.40 0.59
C GLN A 21 -17.72 -14.29 -0.41
N THR A 22 -17.63 -13.03 0.04
CA THR A 22 -18.06 -11.86 -0.76
C THR A 22 -17.08 -11.57 -1.90
N CYS A 23 -15.77 -11.69 -1.66
CA CYS A 23 -14.72 -11.35 -2.62
C CYS A 23 -14.03 -12.58 -3.23
N LYS A 24 -14.72 -13.72 -3.29
CA LYS A 24 -14.17 -14.99 -3.78
C LYS A 24 -13.53 -14.89 -5.16
N GLU A 25 -14.18 -14.18 -6.08
CA GLU A 25 -13.69 -14.01 -7.45
C GLU A 25 -12.42 -13.15 -7.49
N GLU A 26 -12.40 -12.04 -6.76
CA GLU A 26 -11.28 -11.13 -6.66
C GLU A 26 -10.08 -11.79 -5.96
N ILE A 27 -10.33 -12.62 -4.94
CA ILE A 27 -9.31 -13.43 -4.27
C ILE A 27 -8.72 -14.44 -5.24
N ALA A 28 -9.54 -15.12 -6.03
CA ALA A 28 -9.06 -16.05 -7.05
C ALA A 28 -8.21 -15.35 -8.12
N ILE A 29 -8.51 -14.07 -8.46
CA ILE A 29 -7.65 -13.25 -9.34
C ILE A 29 -6.31 -12.97 -8.66
N SER A 30 -6.31 -12.56 -7.37
CA SER A 30 -5.07 -12.35 -6.61
C SER A 30 -4.19 -13.60 -6.62
N VAL A 31 -4.75 -14.77 -6.29
CA VAL A 31 -4.02 -16.06 -6.27
C VAL A 31 -3.37 -16.34 -7.62
N ARG A 32 -4.14 -16.31 -8.70
CA ARG A 32 -3.61 -16.58 -10.06
C ARG A 32 -2.50 -15.61 -10.45
N ASN A 33 -2.68 -14.32 -10.16
CA ASN A 33 -1.72 -13.30 -10.52
C ASN A 33 -0.43 -13.45 -9.73
N TYR A 34 -0.49 -13.72 -8.42
CA TYR A 34 0.71 -13.94 -7.61
C TYR A 34 1.43 -15.23 -7.95
N GLN A 35 0.71 -16.29 -8.27
CA GLN A 35 1.30 -17.51 -8.78
C GLN A 35 2.14 -17.24 -10.04
N ALA A 36 1.59 -16.47 -10.99
CA ALA A 36 2.30 -16.09 -12.20
C ALA A 36 3.48 -15.12 -11.94
N LEU A 37 3.31 -14.15 -11.00
CA LEU A 37 4.36 -13.19 -10.65
C LEU A 37 5.53 -13.86 -9.94
N PHE A 38 5.29 -14.77 -9.00
CA PHE A 38 6.36 -15.50 -8.32
C PHE A 38 7.16 -16.36 -9.30
N ALA A 39 6.47 -17.05 -10.21
CA ALA A 39 7.14 -17.82 -11.26
C ALA A 39 7.98 -16.91 -12.17
N LEU A 40 7.41 -15.79 -12.64
CA LEU A 40 8.07 -14.89 -13.59
C LEU A 40 9.26 -14.14 -12.97
N ARG A 41 9.09 -13.60 -11.74
CA ARG A 41 10.07 -12.67 -11.17
C ARG A 41 11.06 -13.31 -10.21
N LYS A 42 10.69 -14.44 -9.62
CA LYS A 42 11.50 -15.09 -8.59
C LYS A 42 11.87 -16.53 -8.94
N ASN A 43 11.38 -17.03 -10.07
CA ASN A 43 11.52 -18.44 -10.44
C ASN A 43 11.06 -19.39 -9.30
N LEU A 44 10.02 -18.97 -8.56
CA LEU A 44 9.41 -19.76 -7.48
C LEU A 44 8.15 -20.45 -7.99
N THR A 45 8.03 -21.76 -7.74
CA THR A 45 6.73 -22.42 -7.90
C THR A 45 5.76 -21.94 -6.82
N TRP A 46 4.46 -22.17 -7.05
CA TRP A 46 3.45 -21.78 -6.06
C TRP A 46 3.67 -22.50 -4.72
N GLU A 47 3.94 -23.80 -4.77
CA GLU A 47 4.22 -24.64 -3.60
C GLU A 47 5.42 -24.10 -2.80
N GLN A 48 6.47 -23.68 -3.48
CA GLN A 48 7.63 -23.06 -2.83
C GLN A 48 7.27 -21.74 -2.17
N ALA A 49 6.45 -20.89 -2.83
CA ALA A 49 5.99 -19.64 -2.27
C ALA A 49 5.12 -19.85 -1.01
N LEU A 50 4.19 -20.84 -1.05
CA LEU A 50 3.39 -21.24 0.10
C LEU A 50 4.27 -21.71 1.28
N GLN A 51 5.25 -22.55 1.00
CA GLN A 51 6.17 -23.04 2.05
C GLN A 51 7.01 -21.90 2.64
N LEU A 52 7.54 -20.99 1.82
CA LEU A 52 8.33 -19.86 2.26
C LEU A 52 7.53 -18.88 3.11
N SER A 53 6.25 -18.66 2.80
CA SER A 53 5.38 -17.75 3.55
C SER A 53 5.18 -18.18 5.01
N ARG A 54 5.24 -19.48 5.31
CA ARG A 54 5.08 -20.01 6.68
C ARG A 54 6.15 -19.53 7.67
N ARG A 55 7.30 -19.07 7.18
CA ARG A 55 8.35 -18.50 8.05
C ARG A 55 7.88 -17.27 8.84
N TYR A 56 6.85 -16.59 8.36
CA TYR A 56 6.31 -15.38 8.98
C TYR A 56 5.27 -15.65 10.06
N LEU A 57 4.73 -16.89 10.16
CA LEU A 57 3.70 -17.25 11.15
C LEU A 57 4.10 -16.95 12.59
N PRO A 58 5.34 -17.22 13.07
CA PRO A 58 5.71 -16.91 14.44
C PRO A 58 5.59 -15.41 14.77
N ALA A 59 5.98 -14.53 13.83
CA ALA A 59 5.88 -13.09 14.03
C ALA A 59 4.43 -12.59 14.00
N ILE A 60 3.59 -13.17 13.15
CA ILE A 60 2.17 -12.84 13.06
C ILE A 60 1.46 -13.24 14.37
N ARG A 61 1.69 -14.45 14.86
CA ARG A 61 1.13 -14.93 16.13
C ARG A 61 1.58 -14.12 17.33
N ALA A 62 2.85 -13.74 17.37
CA ALA A 62 3.38 -12.89 18.42
C ALA A 62 2.81 -11.45 18.39
N LEU A 63 2.30 -11.00 17.24
CA LEU A 63 1.61 -9.73 17.13
C LEU A 63 0.17 -9.81 17.62
N ASP A 64 -0.62 -10.71 17.01
CA ASP A 64 -2.03 -10.93 17.35
C ASP A 64 -2.55 -12.21 16.67
N GLU A 65 -2.99 -13.19 17.45
CA GLU A 65 -3.59 -14.44 16.95
C GLU A 65 -4.87 -14.18 16.14
N ALA A 66 -5.56 -13.07 16.41
CA ALA A 66 -6.75 -12.63 15.68
C ALA A 66 -6.51 -12.47 14.17
N TYR A 67 -5.29 -12.16 13.74
CA TYR A 67 -4.97 -12.09 12.31
C TYR A 67 -4.89 -13.48 11.67
N ILE A 68 -4.46 -14.48 12.41
CA ILE A 68 -4.51 -15.89 11.96
C ILE A 68 -5.95 -16.33 11.77
N ASP A 69 -6.81 -16.02 12.74
CA ASP A 69 -8.24 -16.36 12.66
C ASP A 69 -8.92 -15.65 11.46
N GLU A 70 -8.61 -14.38 11.23
CA GLU A 70 -9.17 -13.62 10.10
C GLU A 70 -8.70 -14.21 8.77
N MET A 71 -7.41 -14.55 8.63
CA MET A 71 -6.89 -15.23 7.42
C MET A 71 -7.48 -16.63 7.23
N GLN A 72 -7.71 -17.40 8.30
CA GLN A 72 -8.38 -18.69 8.22
C GLN A 72 -9.82 -18.53 7.74
N GLY A 73 -10.54 -17.53 8.27
CA GLY A 73 -11.89 -17.22 7.79
C GLY A 73 -11.92 -16.88 6.30
N ILE A 74 -10.94 -16.09 5.80
CA ILE A 74 -10.82 -15.80 4.37
C ILE A 74 -10.63 -17.08 3.55
N ALA A 75 -9.75 -17.97 4.00
CA ALA A 75 -9.49 -19.24 3.33
C ALA A 75 -10.77 -20.09 3.22
N ASP A 76 -11.47 -20.28 4.33
CA ASP A 76 -12.70 -21.07 4.38
C ASP A 76 -13.82 -20.43 3.53
N GLY A 77 -13.97 -19.09 3.59
CA GLY A 77 -14.97 -18.37 2.81
C GLY A 77 -14.72 -18.38 1.30
N ALA A 78 -13.47 -18.26 0.88
CA ALA A 78 -13.08 -18.29 -0.53
C ALA A 78 -12.97 -19.72 -1.09
N GLY A 79 -12.82 -20.72 -0.22
CA GLY A 79 -12.60 -22.11 -0.60
C GLY A 79 -11.19 -22.36 -1.13
N ILE A 80 -10.20 -21.71 -0.52
CA ILE A 80 -8.76 -21.87 -0.76
C ILE A 80 -8.05 -22.28 0.52
N THR A 81 -6.77 -22.58 0.45
CA THR A 81 -5.99 -22.95 1.64
C THR A 81 -5.55 -21.73 2.45
N PHE A 82 -5.33 -21.91 3.75
CA PHE A 82 -4.73 -20.89 4.63
C PHE A 82 -3.37 -20.41 4.10
N ASP A 83 -2.54 -21.32 3.61
CA ASP A 83 -1.22 -20.98 3.07
C ASP A 83 -1.31 -20.06 1.83
N GLU A 84 -2.34 -20.19 1.02
CA GLU A 84 -2.57 -19.28 -0.13
C GLU A 84 -2.91 -17.87 0.37
N VAL A 85 -3.75 -17.74 1.39
CA VAL A 85 -4.04 -16.45 2.02
C VAL A 85 -2.78 -15.87 2.68
N LEU A 86 -2.01 -16.68 3.37
CA LEU A 86 -0.75 -16.27 4.00
C LEU A 86 0.25 -15.77 2.95
N ALA A 87 0.42 -16.50 1.84
CA ALA A 87 1.34 -16.10 0.77
C ALA A 87 0.94 -14.77 0.11
N ILE A 88 -0.36 -14.50 -0.06
CA ILE A 88 -0.85 -13.20 -0.55
C ILE A 88 -0.52 -12.10 0.46
N ASN A 89 -0.73 -12.32 1.76
CA ASN A 89 -0.42 -11.36 2.81
C ASN A 89 1.08 -11.12 3.01
N ALA A 90 1.94 -12.05 2.61
CA ALA A 90 3.40 -11.95 2.61
C ALA A 90 3.99 -11.68 1.20
N ARG A 91 3.17 -11.26 0.23
CA ARG A 91 3.58 -11.15 -1.18
C ARG A 91 4.73 -10.17 -1.40
N THR A 92 4.81 -9.11 -0.59
CA THR A 92 5.87 -8.11 -0.69
C THR A 92 7.21 -8.72 -0.33
N GLU A 93 7.27 -9.46 0.76
CA GLU A 93 8.45 -10.16 1.23
C GLU A 93 8.92 -11.21 0.21
N LEU A 94 7.99 -11.92 -0.40
CA LEU A 94 8.30 -12.93 -1.41
C LEU A 94 8.75 -12.33 -2.74
N LEU A 95 8.26 -11.14 -3.13
CA LEU A 95 8.58 -10.49 -4.40
C LEU A 95 9.77 -9.55 -4.34
N HIS A 96 9.90 -8.77 -3.26
CA HIS A 96 10.80 -7.61 -3.22
C HIS A 96 12.14 -7.88 -2.52
N THR A 97 12.27 -8.98 -1.80
CA THR A 97 13.51 -9.39 -1.15
C THR A 97 14.47 -10.01 -2.16
N GLY A 98 15.75 -9.64 -2.11
CA GLY A 98 16.78 -10.17 -3.00
C GLY A 98 16.64 -9.78 -4.47
N LEU A 99 16.00 -8.63 -4.75
CA LEU A 99 15.84 -8.14 -6.13
C LEU A 99 17.14 -7.53 -6.68
N SER A 100 17.39 -7.78 -7.98
CA SER A 100 18.37 -7.04 -8.75
C SER A 100 17.81 -5.69 -9.22
N SER A 101 18.70 -4.80 -9.70
CA SER A 101 18.32 -3.49 -10.26
C SER A 101 17.36 -3.56 -11.45
N ASP A 102 17.40 -4.69 -12.18
CA ASP A 102 16.67 -4.87 -13.44
C ASP A 102 15.23 -5.41 -13.24
N ASP A 103 14.90 -5.82 -12.01
CA ASP A 103 13.56 -6.32 -11.71
C ASP A 103 12.55 -5.16 -11.65
N LEU A 104 11.63 -5.14 -12.60
CA LEU A 104 10.50 -4.20 -12.59
C LEU A 104 9.61 -4.49 -11.38
N VAL A 105 9.61 -3.55 -10.46
CA VAL A 105 8.87 -3.64 -9.21
C VAL A 105 7.69 -2.68 -9.24
N GLN A 106 6.73 -2.92 -8.36
CA GLN A 106 5.67 -2.00 -8.01
C GLN A 106 6.20 -0.57 -7.91
N GLU A 107 5.51 0.37 -8.56
CA GLU A 107 5.78 1.80 -8.48
C GLU A 107 4.61 2.51 -7.76
N CYS A 108 4.88 3.61 -7.12
CA CYS A 108 3.89 4.40 -6.40
C CYS A 108 4.41 5.83 -6.26
N THR A 109 3.50 6.79 -6.20
CA THR A 109 3.81 8.15 -5.77
C THR A 109 2.89 8.51 -4.61
N ALA A 110 3.43 8.81 -3.45
CA ALA A 110 2.69 9.16 -2.24
C ALA A 110 2.94 10.61 -1.85
N PHE A 111 1.94 11.21 -1.18
CA PHE A 111 2.07 12.54 -0.58
C PHE A 111 1.30 12.65 0.73
N ALA A 112 1.75 13.57 1.59
CA ALA A 112 1.00 14.14 2.71
C ALA A 112 1.15 15.66 2.67
N THR A 113 0.06 16.39 2.88
CA THR A 113 0.06 17.86 2.94
C THR A 113 -0.80 18.36 4.08
N MET A 114 -0.33 19.42 4.72
CA MET A 114 -0.95 20.06 5.87
C MET A 114 -0.59 21.54 5.93
N ALA A 115 -1.06 22.27 6.91
CA ALA A 115 -0.64 23.66 7.11
C ALA A 115 0.90 23.78 7.14
N PRO A 116 1.51 24.81 6.56
CA PRO A 116 0.89 25.96 5.89
C PRO A 116 0.66 25.77 4.37
N ALA A 117 0.83 24.54 3.83
CA ALA A 117 0.73 24.28 2.39
C ALA A 117 -0.71 24.15 1.89
N THR A 118 -1.64 23.77 2.76
CA THR A 118 -3.03 23.50 2.41
C THR A 118 -3.94 24.72 2.62
N LYS A 119 -5.06 24.72 1.90
CA LYS A 119 -6.14 25.69 2.10
C LYS A 119 -6.94 25.28 3.34
N ASP A 120 -7.34 26.27 4.17
CA ASP A 120 -8.18 26.08 5.35
C ASP A 120 -7.64 25.03 6.34
N ASP A 121 -6.31 24.87 6.37
CA ASP A 121 -5.56 23.94 7.24
C ASP A 121 -5.98 22.46 7.12
N VAL A 122 -6.62 22.07 6.02
CA VAL A 122 -6.99 20.66 5.78
C VAL A 122 -5.74 19.77 5.72
N VAL A 123 -5.88 18.56 6.20
CA VAL A 123 -4.81 17.55 6.14
C VAL A 123 -5.17 16.53 5.07
N LEU A 124 -4.32 16.47 4.03
CA LEU A 124 -4.51 15.56 2.91
C LEU A 124 -3.39 14.55 2.84
N ALA A 125 -3.73 13.32 2.47
CA ALA A 125 -2.77 12.27 2.15
C ALA A 125 -3.25 11.46 0.93
N GLY A 126 -2.36 10.77 0.25
CA GLY A 126 -2.79 9.93 -0.85
C GLY A 126 -1.64 9.29 -1.62
N GLN A 127 -1.99 8.42 -2.55
CA GLN A 127 -1.02 7.81 -3.45
C GLN A 127 -1.65 7.34 -4.77
N THR A 128 -0.83 7.26 -5.83
CA THR A 128 -1.06 6.34 -6.95
C THR A 128 -0.46 4.98 -6.62
N TRP A 129 -1.12 3.90 -7.03
CA TRP A 129 -0.59 2.56 -6.92
C TRP A 129 -0.40 1.95 -8.31
N ASP A 130 0.87 1.80 -8.69
CA ASP A 130 1.26 1.31 -10.00
C ASP A 130 1.78 -0.12 -9.84
N PHE A 131 1.13 -1.06 -10.50
CA PHE A 131 1.46 -2.47 -10.41
C PHE A 131 0.96 -3.22 -11.65
N THR A 132 1.11 -4.56 -11.68
CA THR A 132 0.57 -5.33 -12.80
C THR A 132 -0.90 -5.00 -13.06
N LEU A 133 -1.22 -4.74 -14.33
CA LEU A 133 -2.58 -4.38 -14.76
C LEU A 133 -3.63 -5.44 -14.38
N LEU A 134 -3.24 -6.70 -14.37
CA LEU A 134 -4.15 -7.80 -14.02
C LEU A 134 -4.62 -7.70 -12.56
N GLN A 135 -3.83 -7.07 -11.68
CA GLN A 135 -4.19 -6.91 -10.26
C GLN A 135 -5.23 -5.81 -10.03
N ARG A 136 -5.48 -4.94 -11.01
CA ARG A 136 -6.54 -3.92 -10.92
C ARG A 136 -7.90 -4.52 -10.59
N GLN A 137 -8.21 -5.70 -11.14
CA GLN A 137 -9.50 -6.40 -10.92
C GLN A 137 -9.60 -7.03 -9.52
N ALA A 138 -8.50 -7.16 -8.81
CA ALA A 138 -8.46 -7.71 -7.46
C ALA A 138 -8.46 -6.63 -6.36
N VAL A 139 -8.48 -5.33 -6.71
CA VAL A 139 -8.60 -4.26 -5.70
C VAL A 139 -10.02 -4.20 -5.19
N VAL A 140 -10.15 -4.12 -3.86
CA VAL A 140 -11.45 -4.02 -3.18
C VAL A 140 -11.43 -2.89 -2.15
N ILE A 141 -12.61 -2.45 -1.74
CA ILE A 141 -12.80 -1.51 -0.63
C ILE A 141 -13.26 -2.32 0.58
N VAL A 142 -12.50 -2.23 1.66
CA VAL A 142 -12.82 -2.92 2.91
C VAL A 142 -13.13 -1.92 4.01
N ARG A 143 -14.27 -2.14 4.68
CA ARG A 143 -14.67 -1.43 5.88
C ARG A 143 -14.72 -2.41 7.05
N ILE A 144 -14.19 -1.99 8.18
CA ILE A 144 -14.33 -2.71 9.44
C ILE A 144 -14.81 -1.71 10.48
N PRO A 145 -16.08 -1.80 10.92
CA PRO A 145 -16.57 -0.95 12.00
C PRO A 145 -15.74 -1.15 13.27
N GLY A 146 -15.49 -0.06 13.97
CA GLY A 146 -14.78 -0.08 15.25
C GLY A 146 -15.57 -0.82 16.34
N ASP A 147 -14.87 -1.19 17.38
CA ASP A 147 -15.43 -1.94 18.52
C ASP A 147 -15.51 -1.10 19.82
N GLY A 148 -15.29 0.21 19.70
CA GLY A 148 -15.23 1.15 20.83
C GLY A 148 -13.81 1.29 21.43
N VAL A 149 -12.89 0.39 21.09
CA VAL A 149 -11.46 0.44 21.43
C VAL A 149 -10.64 0.75 20.19
N ARG A 150 -10.93 0.08 19.10
CA ARG A 150 -10.32 0.31 17.77
C ARG A 150 -11.21 1.23 16.94
N PRO A 151 -10.63 2.11 16.11
CA PRO A 151 -11.39 2.98 15.22
C PRO A 151 -12.05 2.18 14.08
N ASP A 152 -13.02 2.80 13.40
CA ASP A 152 -13.49 2.28 12.12
C ASP A 152 -12.35 2.33 11.10
N LEU A 153 -12.22 1.28 10.29
CA LEU A 153 -11.20 1.19 9.25
C LEU A 153 -11.83 1.28 7.86
N LEU A 154 -11.21 2.07 6.99
CA LEU A 154 -11.44 2.11 5.55
C LEU A 154 -10.11 1.91 4.85
N PHE A 155 -9.95 0.79 4.11
CA PHE A 155 -8.72 0.53 3.40
C PHE A 155 -8.94 -0.15 2.05
N PHE A 156 -7.92 -0.09 1.20
CA PHE A 156 -7.97 -0.44 -0.21
C PHE A 156 -6.93 -1.52 -0.52
N PRO A 157 -7.17 -2.78 -0.13
CA PRO A 157 -6.24 -3.87 -0.35
C PRO A 157 -6.45 -4.53 -1.71
N GLU A 158 -5.51 -5.39 -2.04
CA GLU A 158 -5.73 -6.49 -2.97
C GLU A 158 -6.53 -7.57 -2.25
N ALA A 159 -7.52 -8.16 -2.92
CA ALA A 159 -8.41 -9.13 -2.30
C ALA A 159 -7.66 -10.34 -1.73
N GLY A 160 -8.01 -10.73 -0.52
CA GLY A 160 -7.33 -11.73 0.30
C GLY A 160 -6.32 -11.15 1.30
N MET A 161 -5.98 -9.86 1.22
CA MET A 161 -5.13 -9.19 2.20
C MET A 161 -5.98 -8.58 3.33
N ILE A 162 -5.50 -8.70 4.56
CA ILE A 162 -6.16 -8.12 5.75
C ILE A 162 -5.64 -6.72 6.09
N GLY A 163 -4.65 -6.21 5.37
CA GLY A 163 -4.11 -4.86 5.52
C GLY A 163 -3.83 -4.19 4.17
N GLY A 164 -3.88 -2.87 4.16
CA GLY A 164 -3.70 -2.08 2.94
C GLY A 164 -3.55 -0.59 3.21
N LYS A 165 -3.47 0.19 2.15
CA LYS A 165 -3.47 1.65 2.20
C LYS A 165 -4.87 2.10 2.60
N GLY A 166 -4.97 3.17 3.38
CA GLY A 166 -6.28 3.64 3.82
C GLY A 166 -6.23 4.64 4.97
N MET A 167 -7.35 4.78 5.63
CA MET A 167 -7.51 5.66 6.78
C MET A 167 -8.48 5.06 7.80
N ASN A 168 -8.53 5.68 8.97
CA ASN A 168 -9.46 5.29 10.02
C ASN A 168 -10.26 6.49 10.58
N SER A 169 -11.29 6.21 11.38
CA SER A 169 -12.17 7.24 11.96
C SER A 169 -11.49 8.12 13.01
N ALA A 170 -10.31 7.76 13.51
CA ALA A 170 -9.49 8.65 14.35
C ALA A 170 -8.77 9.74 13.53
N GLY A 171 -8.77 9.64 12.20
CA GLY A 171 -8.08 10.56 11.29
C GLY A 171 -6.63 10.20 11.03
N LEU A 172 -6.24 8.95 11.21
CA LEU A 172 -4.94 8.41 10.81
C LEU A 172 -5.04 7.81 9.41
N SER A 173 -4.10 8.12 8.53
CA SER A 173 -3.95 7.48 7.24
C SER A 173 -2.61 6.80 7.07
N LEU A 174 -2.55 5.86 6.13
CA LEU A 174 -1.36 5.10 5.78
C LEU A 174 -1.27 4.89 4.27
N THR A 175 -0.11 5.20 3.70
CA THR A 175 0.27 4.81 2.34
C THR A 175 1.52 3.95 2.34
N LEU A 176 1.79 3.27 1.23
CA LEU A 176 2.93 2.35 1.07
C LEU A 176 3.63 2.61 -0.26
N ASN A 177 4.94 2.89 -0.22
CA ASN A 177 5.78 2.78 -1.40
C ASN A 177 6.70 1.56 -1.25
N ALA A 178 6.76 0.72 -2.28
CA ALA A 178 7.70 -0.39 -2.30
C ALA A 178 9.13 0.15 -2.41
N LEU A 179 10.01 -0.35 -1.56
CA LEU A 179 11.45 -0.12 -1.60
C LEU A 179 12.17 -1.43 -1.93
N ARG A 180 13.37 -1.33 -2.43
CA ARG A 180 14.19 -2.50 -2.79
C ARG A 180 15.24 -2.76 -1.73
N THR A 181 15.44 -4.03 -1.42
CA THR A 181 16.53 -4.46 -0.54
C THR A 181 17.11 -5.76 -1.05
N LYS A 182 18.40 -5.95 -0.82
CA LYS A 182 19.10 -7.24 -1.02
C LYS A 182 19.00 -8.13 0.21
N GLU A 183 18.59 -7.55 1.33
CA GLU A 183 18.52 -8.24 2.62
C GLU A 183 17.24 -9.10 2.72
N HIS A 184 17.40 -10.24 3.38
CA HIS A 184 16.32 -11.15 3.72
C HIS A 184 16.19 -11.22 5.24
N GLY A 185 15.03 -10.87 5.75
CA GLY A 185 14.73 -10.94 7.18
C GLY A 185 13.60 -11.90 7.52
N ASP A 186 13.60 -12.29 8.80
CA ASP A 186 12.40 -12.77 9.46
C ASP A 186 11.68 -11.59 10.10
N GLY A 187 10.41 -11.70 10.33
CA GLY A 187 9.64 -10.62 10.98
C GLY A 187 8.20 -10.57 10.52
N LEU A 188 7.58 -9.43 10.76
CA LEU A 188 6.18 -9.23 10.43
C LEU A 188 6.04 -8.72 8.98
N PRO A 189 5.30 -9.42 8.10
CA PRO A 189 5.02 -8.94 6.75
C PRO A 189 4.39 -7.55 6.74
N VAL A 190 4.77 -6.73 5.75
CA VAL A 190 4.39 -5.31 5.72
C VAL A 190 2.88 -5.09 5.69
N HIS A 191 2.11 -5.93 5.01
CA HIS A 191 0.64 -5.78 4.95
C HIS A 191 -0.03 -6.03 6.31
N LEU A 192 0.48 -6.96 7.13
CA LEU A 192 0.00 -7.16 8.49
C LEU A 192 0.41 -6.01 9.42
N ARG A 193 1.61 -5.45 9.21
CA ARG A 193 2.06 -4.23 9.88
C ARG A 193 1.16 -3.04 9.54
N MET A 194 0.80 -2.88 8.26
CA MET A 194 -0.13 -1.84 7.81
C MET A 194 -1.49 -1.95 8.50
N ARG A 195 -2.02 -3.17 8.64
CA ARG A 195 -3.27 -3.39 9.38
C ARG A 195 -3.13 -2.91 10.83
N ARG A 196 -2.06 -3.29 11.52
CA ARG A 196 -1.82 -2.90 12.90
C ARG A 196 -1.68 -1.39 13.07
N ILE A 197 -1.03 -0.71 12.12
CA ILE A 197 -0.92 0.76 12.09
C ILE A 197 -2.30 1.40 11.98
N LEU A 198 -3.14 0.94 11.06
CA LEU A 198 -4.48 1.49 10.87
C LEU A 198 -5.42 1.26 12.07
N GLU A 199 -5.12 0.33 12.96
CA GLU A 199 -5.85 0.13 14.22
C GLU A 199 -5.45 1.11 15.32
N CYS A 200 -4.43 1.96 15.11
CA CYS A 200 -3.99 2.98 16.05
C CYS A 200 -4.84 4.25 15.95
N THR A 201 -4.93 5.00 17.04
CA THR A 201 -5.69 6.25 17.10
C THR A 201 -4.81 7.50 17.13
N THR A 202 -3.49 7.34 17.30
CA THR A 202 -2.52 8.45 17.32
C THR A 202 -1.32 8.13 16.44
N LEU A 203 -0.65 9.19 15.96
CA LEU A 203 0.56 9.02 15.13
C LEU A 203 1.71 8.37 15.93
N ASN A 204 1.81 8.65 17.24
CA ASN A 204 2.83 8.02 18.08
C ASN A 204 2.64 6.49 18.16
N GLN A 205 1.41 6.04 18.44
CA GLN A 205 1.10 4.60 18.43
C GLN A 205 1.38 3.97 17.08
N ALA A 206 1.00 4.66 15.99
CA ALA A 206 1.24 4.20 14.61
C ALA A 206 2.75 4.03 14.33
N TYR A 207 3.57 5.01 14.73
CA TYR A 207 5.02 4.93 14.61
C TYR A 207 5.59 3.76 15.41
N GLU A 208 5.19 3.58 16.66
CA GLU A 208 5.64 2.45 17.49
C GLU A 208 5.32 1.09 16.84
N GLN A 209 4.14 0.97 16.23
CA GLN A 209 3.80 -0.26 15.48
C GLN A 209 4.56 -0.37 14.16
N ALA A 210 4.85 0.74 13.48
CA ALA A 210 5.62 0.75 12.24
C ALA A 210 7.04 0.23 12.44
N VAL A 211 7.70 0.58 13.55
CA VAL A 211 9.10 0.22 13.83
C VAL A 211 9.27 -1.00 14.73
N ARG A 212 8.17 -1.59 15.19
CA ARG A 212 8.21 -2.72 16.14
C ARG A 212 8.66 -4.02 15.48
N GLY A 213 9.70 -4.63 16.05
CA GLY A 213 10.22 -5.93 15.62
C GLY A 213 11.03 -5.86 14.32
N ALA A 214 11.45 -7.02 13.85
CA ALA A 214 12.27 -7.12 12.65
C ALA A 214 11.47 -6.82 11.37
N MET A 215 12.20 -6.29 10.37
CA MET A 215 11.68 -6.03 9.02
C MET A 215 12.16 -7.13 8.09
N PRO A 216 11.24 -7.91 7.50
CA PRO A 216 11.63 -8.97 6.56
C PRO A 216 11.98 -8.44 5.17
N SER A 217 11.51 -7.24 4.82
CA SER A 217 11.74 -6.57 3.53
C SER A 217 11.78 -5.06 3.71
N ALA A 218 12.13 -4.33 2.64
CA ALA A 218 12.11 -2.88 2.67
C ALA A 218 10.73 -2.34 2.25
N ALA A 219 10.31 -1.25 2.89
CA ALA A 219 9.10 -0.53 2.58
C ALA A 219 9.17 0.92 3.08
N ASN A 220 8.49 1.83 2.41
CA ASN A 220 8.22 3.16 2.91
C ASN A 220 6.76 3.24 3.38
N LEU A 221 6.54 3.65 4.62
CA LEU A 221 5.23 3.83 5.25
C LEU A 221 5.05 5.31 5.62
N MET A 222 4.23 6.01 4.83
CA MET A 222 3.86 7.39 5.14
C MET A 222 2.58 7.39 5.97
N MET A 223 2.68 7.84 7.21
CA MET A 223 1.59 7.95 8.18
C MET A 223 1.26 9.42 8.40
N THR A 224 -0.01 9.78 8.28
CA THR A 224 -0.48 11.15 8.42
C THR A 224 -1.68 11.18 9.36
N HIS A 225 -1.74 12.17 10.26
CA HIS A 225 -2.85 12.33 11.20
C HIS A 225 -3.53 13.69 11.04
N LYS A 226 -4.85 13.72 11.23
CA LYS A 226 -5.69 14.93 11.10
C LYS A 226 -5.23 16.12 11.94
N ASP A 227 -4.40 15.89 12.98
CA ASP A 227 -3.82 16.96 13.82
C ASP A 227 -2.71 17.76 13.07
N GLY A 228 -2.51 17.51 11.77
CA GLY A 228 -1.54 18.25 10.96
C GLY A 228 -0.09 17.79 11.15
N VAL A 229 0.10 16.50 11.44
CA VAL A 229 1.41 15.87 11.61
C VAL A 229 1.54 14.64 10.73
N ALA A 230 2.74 14.38 10.22
CA ALA A 230 3.04 13.20 9.40
C ALA A 230 4.46 12.70 9.67
N LEU A 231 4.64 11.40 9.51
CA LEU A 231 5.92 10.71 9.51
C LEU A 231 5.99 9.82 8.27
N ASP A 232 7.10 9.88 7.57
CA ASP A 232 7.39 8.96 6.47
C ASP A 232 8.55 8.07 6.88
N VAL A 233 8.30 6.78 7.02
CA VAL A 233 9.22 5.85 7.65
C VAL A 233 9.72 4.86 6.62
N GLU A 234 10.98 5.00 6.26
CA GLU A 234 11.70 4.04 5.42
C GLU A 234 12.22 2.90 6.29
N LEU A 235 11.68 1.73 6.05
CA LEU A 235 12.00 0.49 6.77
C LEU A 235 12.87 -0.40 5.89
N ASP A 236 13.91 -0.96 6.48
CA ASP A 236 14.77 -1.95 5.87
C ASP A 236 15.29 -2.91 6.94
N PRO A 237 15.60 -4.18 6.63
CA PRO A 237 16.20 -5.10 7.60
C PRO A 237 17.46 -4.56 8.28
N SER A 238 18.23 -3.70 7.59
CA SER A 238 19.46 -3.09 8.10
C SER A 238 19.27 -1.80 8.88
N GLY A 239 18.07 -1.17 8.81
CA GLY A 239 17.84 0.09 9.51
C GLY A 239 16.55 0.81 9.17
N ILE A 240 16.38 1.95 9.82
CA ILE A 240 15.18 2.79 9.73
C ILE A 240 15.62 4.23 9.56
N ASP A 241 15.00 4.93 8.60
CA ASP A 241 15.04 6.39 8.49
C ASP A 241 13.63 6.98 8.65
N VAL A 242 13.56 8.18 9.20
CA VAL A 242 12.30 8.92 9.36
C VAL A 242 12.42 10.26 8.67
N LEU A 243 11.54 10.51 7.72
CA LEU A 243 11.44 11.77 6.98
C LEU A 243 10.28 12.59 7.54
N LEU A 244 10.48 13.90 7.63
CA LEU A 244 9.50 14.83 8.18
C LEU A 244 9.02 15.81 7.10
N PRO A 245 7.77 16.30 7.20
CA PRO A 245 7.24 17.30 6.28
C PRO A 245 8.11 18.56 6.25
N GLN A 246 8.35 19.06 5.05
CA GLN A 246 9.00 20.35 4.83
C GLN A 246 7.96 21.37 4.37
N ARG A 247 7.77 22.44 5.13
CA ARG A 247 6.75 23.48 4.86
C ARG A 247 5.35 22.90 4.64
N GLY A 248 5.00 21.87 5.42
CA GLY A 248 3.69 21.22 5.35
C GLY A 248 3.52 20.25 4.16
N VAL A 249 4.59 19.82 3.52
CA VAL A 249 4.56 18.85 2.41
C VAL A 249 5.55 17.71 2.64
N LEU A 250 5.12 16.50 2.32
CA LEU A 250 5.92 15.29 2.28
C LEU A 250 5.57 14.53 1.01
N VAL A 251 6.54 14.07 0.23
CA VAL A 251 6.35 13.27 -0.98
C VAL A 251 7.35 12.14 -1.03
N HIS A 252 6.92 10.98 -1.50
CA HIS A 252 7.78 9.80 -1.64
C HIS A 252 7.45 9.00 -2.89
N THR A 253 8.44 8.30 -3.42
CA THR A 253 8.30 7.37 -4.55
C THR A 253 8.92 6.01 -4.20
N ASN A 254 9.76 5.40 -5.05
CA ASN A 254 10.25 4.04 -4.84
C ASN A 254 11.78 3.95 -4.75
N HIS A 255 12.41 4.88 -4.05
CA HIS A 255 13.83 4.83 -3.69
C HIS A 255 14.04 5.50 -2.34
N PHE A 256 15.06 5.09 -1.62
CA PHE A 256 15.39 5.66 -0.31
C PHE A 256 15.79 7.12 -0.41
N LEU A 257 15.32 7.93 0.53
CA LEU A 257 15.64 9.35 0.69
C LEU A 257 16.40 9.60 2.00
N GLY A 258 16.24 8.71 2.98
CA GLY A 258 16.87 8.81 4.29
C GLY A 258 18.37 8.53 4.23
N PRO A 259 19.19 9.32 4.96
CA PRO A 259 20.65 9.26 4.84
C PRO A 259 21.26 7.92 5.26
N LYS A 260 20.66 7.22 6.21
CA LYS A 260 21.16 5.94 6.70
C LYS A 260 20.98 4.85 5.64
N ASN A 261 19.83 4.78 5.05
CA ASN A 261 19.50 3.80 4.01
C ASN A 261 20.21 4.12 2.69
N LEU A 262 20.42 5.41 2.38
CA LEU A 262 21.20 5.84 1.21
C LEU A 262 22.64 5.31 1.21
N LEU A 263 23.25 5.11 2.37
CA LEU A 263 24.64 4.62 2.50
C LEU A 263 24.74 3.10 2.36
N THR A 264 23.67 2.36 2.56
CA THR A 264 23.67 0.90 2.63
C THR A 264 23.14 0.22 1.36
N HIS A 265 22.40 0.94 0.52
CA HIS A 265 21.75 0.37 -0.66
C HIS A 265 22.33 0.90 -1.97
N ASP A 266 22.44 -0.01 -2.94
CA ASP A 266 22.82 0.30 -4.32
C ASP A 266 21.60 0.92 -5.04
N HIS A 267 21.70 2.23 -5.38
CA HIS A 267 20.58 3.09 -5.74
C HIS A 267 20.09 2.97 -7.19
N ALA A 268 20.47 1.92 -7.91
CA ALA A 268 19.99 1.71 -9.28
C ALA A 268 18.49 1.33 -9.29
N GLY A 269 17.64 2.26 -8.87
CA GLY A 269 16.21 2.22 -9.15
C GLY A 269 15.91 2.51 -10.62
N SER A 270 14.69 2.27 -11.08
CA SER A 270 14.27 2.75 -12.41
C SER A 270 14.35 4.28 -12.42
N GLY A 271 14.84 4.89 -13.52
CA GLY A 271 14.91 6.36 -13.63
C GLY A 271 13.57 7.06 -13.37
N SER A 272 12.45 6.36 -13.55
CA SER A 272 11.10 6.88 -13.32
C SER A 272 10.87 7.34 -11.89
N THR A 273 11.43 6.66 -10.90
CA THR A 273 11.22 7.02 -9.49
C THR A 273 11.77 8.41 -9.15
N TYR A 274 12.92 8.79 -9.71
CA TYR A 274 13.51 10.13 -9.54
C TYR A 274 12.71 11.20 -10.27
N ILE A 275 12.27 10.91 -11.51
CA ILE A 275 11.45 11.83 -12.32
C ILE A 275 10.12 12.09 -11.61
N ARG A 276 9.46 11.04 -11.12
CA ARG A 276 8.18 11.15 -10.38
C ARG A 276 8.35 11.91 -9.07
N LEU A 277 9.44 11.68 -8.33
CA LEU A 277 9.71 12.42 -7.09
C LEU A 277 9.86 13.92 -7.39
N GLN A 278 10.74 14.30 -8.34
CA GLN A 278 10.93 15.68 -8.72
C GLN A 278 9.62 16.31 -9.19
N ARG A 279 8.81 15.56 -9.97
CA ARG A 279 7.54 16.06 -10.46
C ARG A 279 6.51 16.25 -9.33
N ALA A 280 6.43 15.32 -8.38
CA ALA A 280 5.58 15.45 -7.21
C ALA A 280 5.99 16.66 -6.36
N GLN A 281 7.29 16.89 -6.16
CA GLN A 281 7.79 18.10 -5.48
C GLN A 281 7.30 19.38 -6.17
N GLN A 282 7.41 19.48 -7.50
CA GLN A 282 6.89 20.62 -8.26
C GLN A 282 5.38 20.82 -8.11
N LEU A 283 4.61 19.74 -8.02
CA LEU A 283 3.16 19.79 -7.95
C LEU A 283 2.64 20.12 -6.55
N PHE A 284 3.36 19.75 -5.51
CA PHE A 284 2.94 19.93 -4.12
C PHE A 284 3.74 21.00 -3.36
N CYS A 285 5.09 21.05 -3.51
CA CYS A 285 5.92 21.98 -2.72
C CYS A 285 5.94 23.41 -3.30
N ASP A 286 5.76 23.56 -4.60
CA ASP A 286 5.79 24.87 -5.28
C ASP A 286 4.42 25.57 -5.27
N LYS A 287 3.41 24.96 -4.67
CA LYS A 287 2.04 25.49 -4.57
C LYS A 287 1.66 25.82 -3.14
N GLN A 288 0.76 26.77 -3.02
CA GLN A 288 0.09 27.12 -1.76
C GLN A 288 -1.41 26.88 -1.88
N ALA A 289 -2.09 26.78 -0.74
CA ALA A 289 -3.53 26.53 -0.67
C ALA A 289 -3.95 25.26 -1.41
N LEU A 290 -3.22 24.16 -1.19
CA LEU A 290 -3.52 22.87 -1.76
C LEU A 290 -4.91 22.38 -1.32
N THR A 291 -5.63 21.74 -2.24
CA THR A 291 -6.97 21.14 -2.02
C THR A 291 -7.00 19.71 -2.56
N VAL A 292 -8.11 19.01 -2.32
CA VAL A 292 -8.38 17.69 -2.91
C VAL A 292 -8.26 17.70 -4.42
N GLU A 293 -8.79 18.74 -5.10
CA GLU A 293 -8.74 18.85 -6.55
C GLU A 293 -7.31 19.04 -7.08
N HIS A 294 -6.44 19.73 -6.33
CA HIS A 294 -5.02 19.84 -6.66
C HIS A 294 -4.34 18.47 -6.60
N ALA A 295 -4.62 17.68 -5.56
CA ALA A 295 -4.08 16.33 -5.44
C ALA A 295 -4.60 15.38 -6.55
N GLN A 296 -5.89 15.45 -6.86
CA GLN A 296 -6.48 14.70 -7.97
C GLN A 296 -5.86 15.09 -9.32
N ALA A 297 -5.60 16.38 -9.54
CA ALA A 297 -4.94 16.87 -10.75
C ALA A 297 -3.47 16.40 -10.82
N ALA A 298 -2.76 16.39 -9.70
CA ALA A 298 -1.39 15.87 -9.61
C ALA A 298 -1.32 14.38 -9.99
N PHE A 299 -2.30 13.59 -9.60
CA PHE A 299 -2.38 12.17 -9.93
C PHE A 299 -2.75 11.89 -11.40
N ARG A 300 -3.11 12.92 -12.18
CA ARG A 300 -3.31 12.84 -13.63
C ARG A 300 -2.08 13.27 -14.44
N ASP A 301 -0.97 13.60 -13.79
CA ASP A 301 0.23 14.12 -14.46
C ASP A 301 0.94 13.05 -15.29
N HIS A 302 1.33 13.46 -16.53
CA HIS A 302 1.99 12.58 -17.50
C HIS A 302 3.44 12.96 -17.81
N LYS A 303 4.04 13.88 -17.05
CA LYS A 303 5.47 14.18 -17.27
C LYS A 303 6.32 12.96 -16.93
N GLY A 304 7.11 12.51 -17.92
CA GLY A 304 7.86 11.26 -17.86
C GLY A 304 7.10 10.04 -18.41
N TYR A 305 6.01 10.28 -19.20
CA TYR A 305 5.24 9.21 -19.86
C TYR A 305 6.14 8.18 -20.56
N PRO A 306 5.82 6.87 -20.49
CA PRO A 306 4.65 6.24 -19.88
C PRO A 306 4.78 5.95 -18.37
N THR A 307 5.97 6.13 -17.77
CA THR A 307 6.25 5.82 -16.36
C THR A 307 6.17 7.06 -15.47
N SER A 308 5.14 7.90 -15.71
CA SER A 308 4.81 9.12 -14.98
C SER A 308 4.04 8.82 -13.68
N ILE A 309 3.59 9.87 -12.96
CA ILE A 309 2.72 9.73 -11.77
C ILE A 309 1.43 8.99 -12.14
N CYS A 310 0.80 9.35 -13.29
CA CYS A 310 -0.22 8.51 -13.92
C CYS A 310 0.49 7.58 -14.91
N ALA A 311 0.87 6.40 -14.47
CA ALA A 311 1.63 5.47 -15.27
C ALA A 311 0.75 4.68 -16.23
N HIS A 312 1.23 4.49 -17.46
CA HIS A 312 0.58 3.71 -18.50
C HIS A 312 1.45 2.53 -18.96
N PRO A 313 0.88 1.49 -19.60
CA PRO A 313 1.68 0.40 -20.14
C PRO A 313 2.74 0.90 -21.11
N THR A 314 3.98 0.44 -20.96
CA THR A 314 5.08 0.81 -21.85
C THR A 314 4.89 0.31 -23.29
N ASN A 315 4.12 -0.78 -23.45
CA ASN A 315 3.74 -1.29 -24.76
C ASN A 315 2.25 -1.70 -24.76
N PRO A 316 1.32 -0.76 -25.03
CA PRO A 316 -0.11 -1.03 -24.99
C PRO A 316 -0.60 -1.98 -26.09
N ALA A 317 0.20 -2.23 -27.15
CA ALA A 317 -0.15 -3.17 -28.21
C ALA A 317 0.08 -4.64 -27.82
N ASN A 318 0.85 -4.91 -26.77
CA ASN A 318 1.07 -6.27 -26.30
C ASN A 318 -0.15 -6.79 -25.51
N PRO A 319 -0.41 -8.10 -25.53
CA PRO A 319 -1.41 -8.70 -24.65
C PRO A 319 -1.15 -8.36 -23.19
N VAL A 320 -2.22 -8.10 -22.43
CA VAL A 320 -2.09 -7.81 -21.00
C VAL A 320 -1.61 -9.05 -20.27
N THR A 321 -0.45 -8.93 -19.64
CA THR A 321 0.19 -9.98 -18.83
C THR A 321 0.58 -9.43 -17.47
N VAL A 322 0.98 -10.30 -16.55
CA VAL A 322 1.51 -9.90 -15.23
C VAL A 322 2.78 -9.05 -15.31
N ALA A 323 3.44 -9.00 -16.46
CA ALA A 323 4.63 -8.16 -16.68
C ALA A 323 4.29 -6.69 -16.99
N GLN A 324 3.06 -6.39 -17.40
CA GLN A 324 2.65 -5.02 -17.72
C GLN A 324 2.16 -4.28 -16.48
N ASN A 325 2.81 -3.16 -16.20
CA ASN A 325 2.48 -2.27 -15.08
C ASN A 325 1.77 -1.00 -15.58
N ALA A 326 0.84 -0.52 -14.79
CA ALA A 326 0.21 0.81 -14.92
C ALA A 326 -0.40 1.22 -13.59
N THR A 327 -0.89 2.45 -13.49
CA THR A 327 -1.65 2.91 -12.33
C THR A 327 -2.95 2.13 -12.21
N ASN A 328 -3.09 1.36 -11.13
CA ASN A 328 -4.29 0.57 -10.82
C ASN A 328 -5.34 1.37 -10.07
N PHE A 329 -4.92 2.35 -9.28
CA PHE A 329 -5.81 3.37 -8.70
C PHE A 329 -5.05 4.63 -8.27
N GLY A 330 -5.77 5.74 -8.16
CA GLY A 330 -5.38 6.94 -7.42
C GLY A 330 -6.27 7.12 -6.20
N LEU A 331 -5.68 7.33 -5.03
CA LEU A 331 -6.37 7.52 -3.74
C LEU A 331 -5.98 8.86 -3.15
N VAL A 332 -6.96 9.73 -2.86
CA VAL A 332 -6.80 10.97 -2.11
C VAL A 332 -7.67 10.89 -0.87
N MET A 333 -7.13 11.21 0.30
CA MET A 333 -7.79 11.17 1.60
C MET A 333 -7.73 12.56 2.25
N ASP A 334 -8.87 13.07 2.66
CA ASP A 334 -9.03 14.25 3.53
C ASP A 334 -9.27 13.76 4.96
N LEU A 335 -8.25 13.90 5.79
CA LEU A 335 -8.27 13.40 7.16
C LEU A 335 -9.03 14.32 8.11
N THR A 336 -9.15 15.60 7.73
CA THR A 336 -9.91 16.58 8.50
C THR A 336 -11.41 16.29 8.45
N HIS A 337 -11.91 15.91 7.25
CA HIS A 337 -13.32 15.64 7.04
C HIS A 337 -13.66 14.14 7.01
N LEU A 338 -12.67 13.25 7.15
CA LEU A 338 -12.80 11.79 7.09
C LEU A 338 -13.41 11.31 5.75
N GLU A 339 -12.90 11.84 4.65
CA GLU A 339 -13.37 11.57 3.30
C GLU A 339 -12.24 11.03 2.43
N ALA A 340 -12.56 10.15 1.49
CA ALA A 340 -11.62 9.64 0.52
C ALA A 340 -12.18 9.75 -0.90
N TRP A 341 -11.32 9.88 -1.88
CA TRP A 341 -11.65 9.83 -3.30
C TRP A 341 -10.77 8.79 -3.98
N LEU A 342 -11.41 7.89 -4.69
CA LEU A 342 -10.75 6.78 -5.38
C LEU A 342 -11.06 6.82 -6.88
N ALA A 343 -10.02 6.89 -7.71
CA ALA A 343 -10.11 6.69 -9.15
C ALA A 343 -9.67 5.26 -9.47
N TRP A 344 -10.55 4.46 -10.08
CA TRP A 344 -10.23 3.09 -10.47
C TRP A 344 -9.52 3.04 -11.82
N GLY A 345 -8.30 2.55 -11.82
CA GLY A 345 -7.42 2.59 -12.98
C GLY A 345 -6.68 3.92 -13.09
N ASN A 346 -6.32 4.28 -14.30
CA ASN A 346 -5.60 5.53 -14.56
C ASN A 346 -6.45 6.75 -14.21
N PRO A 347 -6.00 7.64 -13.29
CA PRO A 347 -6.78 8.82 -12.88
C PRO A 347 -7.06 9.81 -14.01
N CYS A 348 -6.29 9.78 -15.11
CA CYS A 348 -6.54 10.60 -16.29
C CYS A 348 -7.75 10.15 -17.10
N GLU A 349 -8.10 8.86 -17.00
CA GLU A 349 -9.19 8.23 -17.76
C GLU A 349 -10.46 8.03 -16.92
N ASN A 350 -10.32 8.05 -15.60
CA ASN A 350 -11.37 7.69 -14.66
C ASN A 350 -11.62 8.80 -13.64
N PRO A 351 -12.89 9.06 -13.27
CA PRO A 351 -13.21 10.04 -12.24
C PRO A 351 -12.83 9.54 -10.86
N PHE A 352 -12.52 10.47 -9.97
CA PHE A 352 -12.45 10.21 -8.54
C PHE A 352 -13.86 10.13 -7.95
N VAL A 353 -14.18 9.01 -7.33
CA VAL A 353 -15.46 8.77 -6.66
C VAL A 353 -15.24 8.96 -5.16
N LYS A 354 -16.11 9.76 -4.55
CA LYS A 354 -16.07 10.04 -3.11
C LYS A 354 -16.55 8.84 -2.30
N ILE A 355 -15.81 8.54 -1.23
CA ILE A 355 -16.08 7.48 -0.25
C ILE A 355 -15.93 8.11 1.13
N THR A 356 -16.84 7.87 2.06
CA THR A 356 -16.74 8.32 3.46
C THR A 356 -16.30 7.16 4.35
N VAL A 357 -15.61 7.45 5.45
CA VAL A 357 -15.20 6.44 6.46
C VAL A 357 -16.42 5.88 7.17
#